data_eb4e06d61c1554f7f3b08af9d56bee51
#
_entry.id   eb4e06d61c1554f7f3b08af9d56bee51
#
_cell.length_a   1.000
_cell.length_b   1.000
_cell.length_c   1.000
_cell.angle_alpha   90.00
_cell.angle_beta   90.00
_cell.angle_gamma   90.00
#
_symmetry.space_group_name_H-M   'P 1'
#
loop_
_entity.id
_entity.type
_entity.pdbx_description
1 polymer ?
#
loop_
_entity_poly.entity_id
_entity_poly.type
_entity_poly.pdbx_seq_one_letter_code
_entity_poly.pdbx_strand_id
1 'polypeptide(L)'
;SQLLFFGFGWLFFMRQLFKDYEVRQYVVQVVFSVTFAFSCTMFELIIFEILGLLNSSSRYFHWKLNLCVILLVLVFVVPFYIGYFVVSNIRLLHRQRLLFSCTVWLTFMYFFWKLGDPFPILSPKHGILSIEQLISRVGVIGVTLMALLSGFGAVNCPYTYMSYFLRNVTDADILALERRLLQTMDMIVSKKKRFAFANMMVTGKLTLCHWPCRPFFLYSICHLPDLSQIQQEVDALEELSRQLFLETADLHATKERIEYSKTFQGKYFNFLGYFFSIYCVWKIFMATINIVFDRVGKTDPVTRGIEITVNYLGIQFDVKFWSQHISFILVGIIIVTSIRGLLITLTKFFYAISSSKSSNVIVLLLAQIMGMYFVSSVLLIRMSMPLEYRTIITEVLGELQFNFYHRWFDVIFLVSALSSILFLYLAHK
;
A
#
# COMPACT_ATOMS: atom_id res chain seq x y z
N SER A 1 24.12 -13.14 2.26
CA SER A 1 23.04 -12.12 2.33
C SER A 1 21.69 -12.65 1.88
N GLN A 2 21.56 -13.29 0.70
CA GLN A 2 20.28 -13.79 0.16
C GLN A 2 19.52 -14.71 1.13
N LEU A 3 20.21 -15.67 1.77
CA LEU A 3 19.62 -16.55 2.78
C LEU A 3 19.10 -15.77 4.01
N LEU A 4 19.79 -14.71 4.38
CA LEU A 4 19.42 -13.85 5.48
C LEU A 4 18.15 -13.06 5.15
N PHE A 5 18.05 -12.48 3.96
CA PHE A 5 16.85 -11.80 3.47
C PHE A 5 15.67 -12.77 3.26
N PHE A 6 15.96 -14.00 2.82
CA PHE A 6 14.94 -15.04 2.75
C PHE A 6 14.37 -15.37 4.14
N GLY A 7 15.24 -15.55 5.14
CA GLY A 7 14.82 -15.75 6.53
C GLY A 7 14.01 -14.57 7.09
N PHE A 8 14.42 -13.35 6.77
CA PHE A 8 13.69 -12.15 7.16
C PHE A 8 12.32 -12.07 6.49
N GLY A 9 12.22 -12.34 5.19
CA GLY A 9 10.95 -12.41 4.46
C GLY A 9 10.02 -13.48 5.02
N TRP A 10 10.59 -14.64 5.37
CA TRP A 10 9.86 -15.72 6.00
C TRP A 10 9.30 -15.34 7.37
N LEU A 11 10.10 -14.69 8.22
CA LEU A 11 9.68 -14.20 9.53
C LEU A 11 8.64 -13.08 9.42
N PHE A 12 8.82 -12.17 8.46
CA PHE A 12 7.86 -11.09 8.20
C PHE A 12 6.50 -11.66 7.78
N PHE A 13 6.51 -12.62 6.87
CA PHE A 13 5.32 -13.33 6.44
C PHE A 13 4.58 -13.98 7.61
N MET A 14 5.33 -14.69 8.48
CA MET A 14 4.76 -15.40 9.63
C MET A 14 4.21 -14.48 10.71
N ARG A 15 4.92 -13.39 11.03
CA ARG A 15 4.56 -12.51 12.15
C ARG A 15 3.58 -11.42 11.77
N GLN A 16 3.66 -10.89 10.55
CA GLN A 16 2.92 -9.70 10.17
C GLN A 16 1.72 -10.00 9.26
N LEU A 17 1.83 -10.94 8.32
CA LEU A 17 0.77 -11.21 7.35
C LEU A 17 -0.19 -12.31 7.80
N PHE A 18 0.26 -13.31 8.54
CA PHE A 18 -0.53 -14.49 8.90
C PHE A 18 -0.66 -14.74 10.40
N LYS A 19 -0.62 -13.71 11.21
CA LYS A 19 -0.69 -13.85 12.67
C LYS A 19 -1.94 -14.60 13.14
N ASP A 20 -3.07 -14.41 12.47
CA ASP A 20 -4.39 -14.88 12.92
C ASP A 20 -5.11 -15.82 11.92
N TYR A 21 -4.47 -16.21 10.81
CA TYR A 21 -5.10 -17.03 9.77
C TYR A 21 -4.55 -18.45 9.73
N GLU A 22 -5.43 -19.45 9.87
CA GLU A 22 -5.09 -20.88 9.94
C GLU A 22 -4.66 -21.49 8.60
N VAL A 23 -5.07 -20.96 7.45
CA VAL A 23 -4.86 -21.58 6.15
C VAL A 23 -3.60 -21.04 5.48
N ARG A 24 -2.45 -21.59 5.85
CA ARG A 24 -1.14 -21.22 5.29
C ARG A 24 -0.72 -22.21 4.21
N GLN A 25 -0.46 -21.70 3.01
CA GLN A 25 0.14 -22.54 1.97
C GLN A 25 1.65 -22.28 1.88
N TYR A 26 2.44 -23.33 2.05
CA TYR A 26 3.91 -23.25 1.99
C TYR A 26 4.43 -22.64 0.69
N VAL A 27 3.77 -22.95 -0.44
CA VAL A 27 4.16 -22.40 -1.75
C VAL A 27 4.07 -20.88 -1.78
N VAL A 28 2.98 -20.30 -1.26
CA VAL A 28 2.78 -18.84 -1.20
C VAL A 28 3.84 -18.20 -0.32
N GLN A 29 4.15 -18.82 0.81
CA GLN A 29 5.19 -18.36 1.73
C GLN A 29 6.58 -18.38 1.09
N VAL A 30 6.92 -19.47 0.37
CA VAL A 30 8.20 -19.57 -0.36
C VAL A 30 8.29 -18.50 -1.44
N VAL A 31 7.26 -18.37 -2.28
CA VAL A 31 7.23 -17.39 -3.38
C VAL A 31 7.37 -15.95 -2.85
N PHE A 32 6.64 -15.60 -1.77
CA PHE A 32 6.77 -14.31 -1.13
C PHE A 32 8.19 -14.07 -0.60
N SER A 33 8.74 -15.02 0.15
CA SER A 33 10.07 -14.92 0.75
C SER A 33 11.18 -14.84 -0.29
N VAL A 34 11.06 -15.58 -1.40
CA VAL A 34 11.98 -15.49 -2.54
C VAL A 34 11.90 -14.12 -3.19
N THR A 35 10.69 -13.63 -3.50
CA THR A 35 10.50 -12.30 -4.09
C THR A 35 11.09 -11.22 -3.20
N PHE A 36 10.84 -11.28 -1.90
CA PHE A 36 11.39 -10.34 -0.92
C PHE A 36 12.92 -10.40 -0.88
N ALA A 37 13.50 -11.59 -0.81
CA ALA A 37 14.94 -11.78 -0.74
C ALA A 37 15.66 -11.18 -1.96
N PHE A 38 15.20 -11.51 -3.17
CA PHE A 38 15.80 -10.99 -4.40
C PHE A 38 15.56 -9.50 -4.57
N SER A 39 14.43 -8.98 -4.13
CA SER A 39 14.15 -7.54 -4.10
C SER A 39 15.12 -6.79 -3.18
N CYS A 40 15.35 -7.27 -1.96
CA CYS A 40 16.30 -6.66 -1.03
C CYS A 40 17.74 -6.79 -1.53
N THR A 41 18.09 -7.90 -2.16
CA THR A 41 19.44 -8.10 -2.75
C THR A 41 19.74 -7.08 -3.85
N MET A 42 18.74 -6.59 -4.60
CA MET A 42 18.95 -5.53 -5.58
C MET A 42 19.46 -4.24 -4.94
N PHE A 43 18.93 -3.86 -3.78
CA PHE A 43 19.42 -2.69 -3.06
C PHE A 43 20.79 -2.92 -2.41
N GLU A 44 21.03 -4.12 -1.91
CA GLU A 44 22.36 -4.50 -1.42
C GLU A 44 23.42 -4.39 -2.53
N LEU A 45 23.09 -4.81 -3.75
CA LEU A 45 23.97 -4.68 -4.91
C LEU A 45 24.25 -3.21 -5.28
N ILE A 46 23.27 -2.30 -5.11
CA ILE A 46 23.51 -0.86 -5.26
C ILE A 46 24.53 -0.38 -4.23
N ILE A 47 24.37 -0.80 -2.97
CA ILE A 47 25.32 -0.44 -1.90
C ILE A 47 26.72 -0.97 -2.21
N PHE A 48 26.82 -2.21 -2.71
CA PHE A 48 28.10 -2.80 -3.10
C PHE A 48 28.74 -2.07 -4.28
N GLU A 49 27.93 -1.57 -5.21
CA GLU A 49 28.40 -0.76 -6.33
C GLU A 49 29.07 0.53 -5.85
N ILE A 50 28.48 1.17 -4.86
CA ILE A 50 28.96 2.45 -4.33
C ILE A 50 30.16 2.28 -3.42
N LEU A 51 30.15 1.24 -2.59
CA LEU A 51 31.28 0.93 -1.70
C LEU A 51 32.47 0.28 -2.44
N GLY A 52 32.30 -0.05 -3.72
CA GLY A 52 33.31 -0.74 -4.50
C GLY A 52 33.63 -2.14 -3.99
N LEU A 53 32.71 -2.76 -3.24
CA LEU A 53 32.88 -4.12 -2.73
C LEU A 53 32.76 -5.12 -3.88
N LEU A 54 33.57 -6.17 -3.84
CA LEU A 54 33.66 -7.19 -4.89
C LEU A 54 34.28 -6.68 -6.21
N ASN A 55 34.79 -7.60 -7.01
CA ASN A 55 35.31 -7.32 -8.34
C ASN A 55 34.17 -6.95 -9.32
N SER A 56 34.43 -6.07 -10.28
CA SER A 56 33.46 -5.62 -11.28
C SER A 56 32.76 -6.77 -11.99
N SER A 57 33.49 -7.79 -12.41
CA SER A 57 32.95 -9.00 -13.07
C SER A 57 32.00 -9.79 -12.16
N SER A 58 32.32 -9.89 -10.87
CA SER A 58 31.46 -10.56 -9.90
C SER A 58 30.16 -9.78 -9.66
N ARG A 59 30.25 -8.43 -9.54
CA ARG A 59 29.06 -7.57 -9.41
C ARG A 59 28.15 -7.69 -10.62
N TYR A 60 28.70 -7.64 -11.84
CA TYR A 60 27.95 -7.83 -13.08
C TYR A 60 27.19 -9.16 -13.10
N PHE A 61 27.85 -10.25 -12.73
CA PHE A 61 27.23 -11.58 -12.66
C PHE A 61 26.06 -11.62 -11.64
N HIS A 62 26.28 -11.07 -10.44
CA HIS A 62 25.24 -11.03 -9.41
C HIS A 62 24.05 -10.16 -9.81
N TRP A 63 24.29 -9.03 -10.48
CA TRP A 63 23.22 -8.19 -11.03
C TRP A 63 22.39 -8.93 -12.06
N LYS A 64 23.05 -9.55 -13.02
CA LYS A 64 22.37 -10.30 -14.09
C LYS A 64 21.59 -11.49 -13.56
N LEU A 65 22.17 -12.25 -12.64
CA LEU A 65 21.51 -13.36 -11.98
C LEU A 65 20.27 -12.91 -11.20
N ASN A 66 20.43 -11.88 -10.38
CA ASN A 66 19.34 -11.38 -9.54
C ASN A 66 18.16 -10.85 -10.38
N LEU A 67 18.46 -10.08 -11.43
CA LEU A 67 17.44 -9.59 -12.37
C LEU A 67 16.75 -10.73 -13.11
N CYS A 68 17.49 -11.73 -13.59
CA CYS A 68 16.92 -12.87 -14.27
C CYS A 68 15.94 -13.63 -13.37
N VAL A 69 16.33 -13.91 -12.12
CA VAL A 69 15.49 -14.64 -11.18
C VAL A 69 14.26 -13.84 -10.78
N ILE A 70 14.40 -12.55 -10.44
CA ILE A 70 13.25 -11.74 -10.05
C ILE A 70 12.26 -11.57 -11.18
N LEU A 71 12.72 -11.37 -12.42
CA LEU A 71 11.84 -11.28 -13.59
C LEU A 71 11.12 -12.61 -13.87
N LEU A 72 11.82 -13.73 -13.74
CA LEU A 72 11.21 -15.06 -13.87
C LEU A 72 10.09 -15.24 -12.83
N VAL A 73 10.34 -14.87 -11.59
CA VAL A 73 9.35 -14.97 -10.53
C VAL A 73 8.16 -14.05 -10.81
N LEU A 74 8.40 -12.79 -11.15
CA LEU A 74 7.33 -11.79 -11.34
C LEU A 74 6.49 -11.99 -12.60
N VAL A 75 7.08 -12.46 -13.68
CA VAL A 75 6.38 -12.59 -14.97
C VAL A 75 5.76 -13.97 -15.14
N PHE A 76 6.42 -15.03 -14.65
CA PHE A 76 5.97 -16.40 -14.87
C PHE A 76 5.38 -17.05 -13.63
N VAL A 77 6.10 -17.06 -12.51
CA VAL A 77 5.73 -17.84 -11.32
C VAL A 77 4.53 -17.23 -10.60
N VAL A 78 4.60 -15.96 -10.22
CA VAL A 78 3.54 -15.32 -9.41
C VAL A 78 2.22 -15.23 -10.17
N PRO A 79 2.15 -14.77 -11.44
CA PRO A 79 0.89 -14.72 -12.18
C PRO A 79 0.27 -16.10 -12.41
N PHE A 80 1.09 -17.13 -12.63
CA PHE A 80 0.61 -18.50 -12.75
C PHE A 80 -0.06 -18.98 -11.47
N TYR A 81 0.56 -18.76 -10.31
CA TYR A 81 -0.02 -19.14 -9.02
C TYR A 81 -1.25 -18.32 -8.66
N ILE A 82 -1.29 -17.02 -8.99
CA ILE A 82 -2.51 -16.20 -8.83
C ILE A 82 -3.64 -16.83 -9.65
N GLY A 83 -3.41 -17.12 -10.93
CA GLY A 83 -4.39 -17.81 -11.78
C GLY A 83 -4.85 -19.15 -11.21
N TYR A 84 -3.90 -19.96 -10.73
CA TYR A 84 -4.21 -21.25 -10.12
C TYR A 84 -5.11 -21.14 -8.88
N PHE A 85 -4.83 -20.19 -7.98
CA PHE A 85 -5.65 -20.01 -6.78
C PHE A 85 -7.02 -19.41 -7.09
N VAL A 86 -7.11 -18.47 -8.03
CA VAL A 86 -8.38 -17.92 -8.48
C VAL A 86 -9.27 -19.00 -9.06
N VAL A 87 -8.73 -19.81 -9.98
CA VAL A 87 -9.47 -20.93 -10.58
C VAL A 87 -9.84 -22.01 -9.55
N SER A 88 -8.94 -22.28 -8.58
CA SER A 88 -9.20 -23.25 -7.51
C SER A 88 -10.35 -22.86 -6.59
N ASN A 89 -10.66 -21.57 -6.45
CA ASN A 89 -11.78 -21.09 -5.65
C ASN A 89 -13.14 -21.25 -6.36
N ILE A 90 -13.13 -21.48 -7.68
CA ILE A 90 -14.34 -21.68 -8.48
C ILE A 90 -14.71 -23.15 -8.51
N ARG A 91 -15.80 -23.54 -7.81
CA ARG A 91 -16.23 -24.95 -7.67
C ARG A 91 -16.51 -25.66 -9.00
N LEU A 92 -17.00 -24.94 -10.02
CA LEU A 92 -17.35 -25.48 -11.32
C LEU A 92 -16.16 -26.00 -12.14
N LEU A 93 -14.95 -25.48 -11.90
CA LEU A 93 -13.75 -25.73 -12.69
C LEU A 93 -12.79 -26.74 -12.05
N HIS A 94 -13.23 -27.45 -11.02
CA HIS A 94 -12.37 -28.32 -10.22
C HIS A 94 -11.71 -29.47 -10.99
N ARG A 95 -12.36 -29.94 -12.06
CA ARG A 95 -11.88 -31.11 -12.84
C ARG A 95 -10.72 -30.78 -13.80
N GLN A 96 -10.61 -29.53 -14.24
CA GLN A 96 -9.59 -29.09 -15.22
C GLN A 96 -8.82 -27.85 -14.75
N ARG A 97 -8.46 -27.80 -13.46
CA ARG A 97 -7.83 -26.63 -12.83
C ARG A 97 -6.56 -26.15 -13.54
N LEU A 98 -5.68 -27.09 -13.92
CA LEU A 98 -4.42 -26.74 -14.60
C LEU A 98 -4.66 -26.10 -15.96
N LEU A 99 -5.60 -26.63 -16.75
CA LEU A 99 -5.89 -26.11 -18.09
C LEU A 99 -6.44 -24.68 -18.01
N PHE A 100 -7.39 -24.42 -17.13
CA PHE A 100 -7.94 -23.07 -16.92
C PHE A 100 -6.90 -22.11 -16.32
N SER A 101 -6.04 -22.57 -15.42
CA SER A 101 -4.94 -21.77 -14.87
C SER A 101 -3.94 -21.40 -15.96
N CYS A 102 -3.59 -22.32 -16.87
CA CYS A 102 -2.76 -22.02 -18.04
C CYS A 102 -3.44 -21.01 -18.97
N THR A 103 -4.75 -21.12 -19.18
CA THR A 103 -5.49 -20.15 -20.01
C THR A 103 -5.47 -18.74 -19.40
N VAL A 104 -5.73 -18.62 -18.10
CA VAL A 104 -5.65 -17.34 -17.38
C VAL A 104 -4.23 -16.76 -17.45
N TRP A 105 -3.22 -17.61 -17.26
CA TRP A 105 -1.82 -17.20 -17.36
C TRP A 105 -1.44 -16.75 -18.76
N LEU A 106 -1.86 -17.45 -19.82
CA LEU A 106 -1.64 -17.06 -21.23
C LEU A 106 -2.35 -15.74 -21.55
N THR A 107 -3.55 -15.55 -21.04
CA THR A 107 -4.28 -14.28 -21.16
C THR A 107 -3.52 -13.13 -20.52
N PHE A 108 -3.00 -13.35 -19.30
CA PHE A 108 -2.13 -12.39 -18.63
C PHE A 108 -0.89 -12.08 -19.46
N MET A 109 -0.19 -13.10 -19.99
CA MET A 109 0.99 -12.94 -20.84
C MET A 109 0.70 -12.15 -22.11
N TYR A 110 -0.45 -12.38 -22.72
CA TYR A 110 -0.88 -11.61 -23.90
C TYR A 110 -1.07 -10.12 -23.57
N PHE A 111 -1.79 -9.78 -22.50
CA PHE A 111 -1.98 -8.40 -22.06
C PHE A 111 -0.67 -7.75 -21.60
N PHE A 112 0.15 -8.47 -20.87
CA PHE A 112 1.47 -8.01 -20.44
C PHE A 112 2.36 -7.66 -21.63
N TRP A 113 2.30 -8.47 -22.68
CA TRP A 113 3.05 -8.23 -23.91
C TRP A 113 2.52 -7.02 -24.66
N LYS A 114 1.22 -6.94 -24.83
CA LYS A 114 0.55 -5.86 -25.55
C LYS A 114 0.63 -4.50 -24.85
N LEU A 115 0.76 -4.50 -23.53
CA LEU A 115 0.95 -3.28 -22.73
C LEU A 115 2.23 -2.52 -23.13
N GLY A 116 3.24 -3.22 -23.65
CA GLY A 116 4.49 -2.59 -24.10
C GLY A 116 4.41 -1.86 -25.42
N ASP A 117 3.41 -2.15 -26.27
CA ASP A 117 3.33 -1.64 -27.64
C ASP A 117 3.15 -0.10 -27.73
N PRO A 118 2.31 0.55 -26.90
CA PRO A 118 2.11 2.00 -26.95
C PRO A 118 3.29 2.82 -26.41
N PHE A 119 4.25 2.18 -25.75
CA PHE A 119 5.37 2.87 -25.13
C PHE A 119 6.64 2.79 -25.99
N PRO A 120 7.40 3.90 -26.17
CA PRO A 120 8.65 3.90 -26.92
C PRO A 120 9.78 3.22 -26.13
N ILE A 121 9.61 1.93 -25.80
CA ILE A 121 10.42 1.29 -24.78
C ILE A 121 11.69 0.66 -25.32
N LEU A 122 11.66 0.09 -26.50
CA LEU A 122 12.83 -0.51 -27.16
C LEU A 122 12.58 -0.75 -28.65
N SER A 123 13.62 -0.60 -29.48
CA SER A 123 13.56 -1.03 -30.88
C SER A 123 13.51 -2.56 -30.97
N PRO A 124 12.77 -3.14 -31.91
CA PRO A 124 12.53 -4.60 -32.02
C PRO A 124 13.76 -5.44 -32.39
N LYS A 125 14.96 -4.91 -32.27
CA LYS A 125 16.22 -5.58 -32.64
C LYS A 125 16.60 -6.78 -31.78
N HIS A 126 16.01 -6.90 -30.57
CA HIS A 126 16.28 -8.00 -29.64
C HIS A 126 15.09 -8.95 -29.55
N GLY A 127 15.35 -10.24 -29.42
CA GLY A 127 14.33 -11.29 -29.40
C GLY A 127 13.21 -11.06 -28.39
N ILE A 128 12.06 -11.68 -28.64
CA ILE A 128 10.79 -11.47 -27.91
C ILE A 128 10.89 -11.68 -26.39
N LEU A 129 11.82 -12.49 -25.88
CA LEU A 129 12.02 -12.83 -24.47
C LEU A 129 13.37 -12.31 -23.92
N SER A 130 13.92 -11.22 -24.45
CA SER A 130 15.15 -10.66 -23.90
C SER A 130 14.88 -10.07 -22.50
N ILE A 131 15.88 -10.15 -21.62
CA ILE A 131 15.82 -9.58 -20.26
C ILE A 131 15.45 -8.11 -20.33
N GLU A 132 15.99 -7.35 -21.27
CA GLU A 132 15.73 -5.92 -21.46
C GLU A 132 14.26 -5.64 -21.76
N GLN A 133 13.61 -6.46 -22.59
CA GLN A 133 12.19 -6.31 -22.89
C GLN A 133 11.28 -6.63 -21.70
N LEU A 134 11.63 -7.64 -20.91
CA LEU A 134 10.91 -7.98 -19.69
C LEU A 134 11.06 -6.87 -18.65
N ILE A 135 12.28 -6.36 -18.44
CA ILE A 135 12.54 -5.25 -17.52
C ILE A 135 11.77 -4.00 -17.93
N SER A 136 11.73 -3.68 -19.24
CA SER A 136 11.06 -2.48 -19.70
C SER A 136 9.56 -2.52 -19.40
N ARG A 137 8.88 -3.64 -19.61
CA ARG A 137 7.46 -3.80 -19.32
C ARG A 137 7.16 -3.83 -17.81
N VAL A 138 7.92 -4.60 -17.06
CA VAL A 138 7.85 -4.61 -15.58
C VAL A 138 8.13 -3.22 -15.05
N GLY A 139 9.10 -2.50 -15.64
CA GLY A 139 9.43 -1.12 -15.29
C GLY A 139 8.28 -0.15 -15.47
N VAL A 140 7.56 -0.20 -16.60
CA VAL A 140 6.39 0.67 -16.82
C VAL A 140 5.30 0.43 -15.79
N ILE A 141 4.94 -0.85 -15.56
CA ILE A 141 3.90 -1.20 -14.59
C ILE A 141 4.34 -0.78 -13.19
N GLY A 142 5.56 -1.11 -12.79
CA GLY A 142 6.05 -0.83 -11.46
C GLY A 142 6.28 0.66 -11.21
N VAL A 143 6.77 1.43 -12.20
CA VAL A 143 6.88 2.91 -12.10
C VAL A 143 5.49 3.53 -11.96
N THR A 144 4.49 3.03 -12.69
CA THR A 144 3.11 3.49 -12.57
C THR A 144 2.56 3.23 -11.16
N LEU A 145 2.71 2.01 -10.65
CA LEU A 145 2.30 1.65 -9.28
C LEU A 145 3.03 2.49 -8.23
N MET A 146 4.33 2.66 -8.39
CA MET A 146 5.16 3.45 -7.49
C MET A 146 4.73 4.92 -7.49
N ALA A 147 4.46 5.49 -8.65
CA ALA A 147 4.01 6.87 -8.79
C ALA A 147 2.62 7.09 -8.18
N LEU A 148 1.68 6.15 -8.42
CA LEU A 148 0.34 6.17 -7.80
C LEU A 148 0.42 6.13 -6.27
N LEU A 149 1.16 5.17 -5.72
CA LEU A 149 1.32 5.03 -4.27
C LEU A 149 2.04 6.23 -3.65
N SER A 150 3.08 6.74 -4.32
CA SER A 150 3.83 7.91 -3.86
C SER A 150 3.00 9.18 -3.92
N GLY A 151 2.19 9.38 -4.97
CA GLY A 151 1.32 10.54 -5.11
C GLY A 151 0.22 10.56 -4.05
N PHE A 152 -0.45 9.43 -3.84
CA PHE A 152 -1.41 9.28 -2.74
C PHE A 152 -0.75 9.51 -1.37
N GLY A 153 0.41 8.90 -1.13
CA GLY A 153 1.17 9.06 0.11
C GLY A 153 1.62 10.49 0.36
N ALA A 154 2.03 11.22 -0.69
CA ALA A 154 2.48 12.60 -0.59
C ALA A 154 1.38 13.59 -0.16
N VAL A 155 0.13 13.28 -0.42
CA VAL A 155 -1.02 14.08 0.03
C VAL A 155 -1.53 13.60 1.38
N ASN A 156 -1.64 12.29 1.57
CA ASN A 156 -2.19 11.72 2.79
C ASN A 156 -1.27 11.90 4.01
N CYS A 157 0.05 11.93 3.80
CA CYS A 157 1.01 12.13 4.88
C CYS A 157 0.85 13.51 5.56
N PRO A 158 0.96 14.67 4.85
CA PRO A 158 0.74 15.97 5.48
C PRO A 158 -0.67 16.11 6.02
N TYR A 159 -1.70 15.61 5.33
CA TYR A 159 -3.07 15.66 5.81
C TYR A 159 -3.21 14.96 7.18
N THR A 160 -2.70 13.76 7.30
CA THR A 160 -2.77 12.99 8.55
C THR A 160 -2.00 13.67 9.68
N TYR A 161 -0.77 14.13 9.43
CA TYR A 161 0.02 14.79 10.46
C TYR A 161 -0.56 16.15 10.87
N MET A 162 -1.08 16.95 9.93
CA MET A 162 -1.70 18.22 10.25
C MET A 162 -3.04 18.05 10.98
N SER A 163 -3.84 17.05 10.64
CA SER A 163 -5.13 16.81 11.32
C SER A 163 -4.95 16.46 12.79
N TYR A 164 -3.87 15.81 13.19
CA TYR A 164 -3.57 15.51 14.59
C TYR A 164 -3.31 16.76 15.44
N PHE A 165 -2.80 17.84 14.85
CA PHE A 165 -2.50 19.07 15.57
C PHE A 165 -3.64 20.09 15.54
N LEU A 166 -4.54 19.99 14.57
CA LEU A 166 -5.71 20.89 14.46
C LEU A 166 -6.85 20.48 15.39
N ARG A 167 -6.91 19.21 15.82
CA ARG A 167 -8.00 18.68 16.65
C ARG A 167 -7.54 18.60 18.10
N ASN A 168 -7.85 19.61 18.90
CA ASN A 168 -7.69 19.54 20.36
C ASN A 168 -8.77 18.63 20.92
N VAL A 169 -8.42 17.41 21.30
CA VAL A 169 -9.31 16.46 21.96
C VAL A 169 -9.25 16.72 23.46
N THR A 170 -10.38 17.15 24.04
CA THR A 170 -10.51 17.32 25.48
C THR A 170 -11.16 16.09 26.13
N ASP A 171 -10.89 15.89 27.42
CA ASP A 171 -11.55 14.80 28.20
C ASP A 171 -13.06 14.97 28.23
N ALA A 172 -13.53 16.22 28.15
CA ALA A 172 -14.95 16.52 28.11
C ALA A 172 -15.61 16.00 26.81
N ASP A 173 -14.92 16.05 25.68
CA ASP A 173 -15.44 15.57 24.38
C ASP A 173 -15.59 14.05 24.39
N ILE A 174 -14.59 13.36 24.94
CA ILE A 174 -14.63 11.88 25.08
C ILE A 174 -15.79 11.49 25.99
N LEU A 175 -15.90 12.12 27.15
CA LEU A 175 -16.95 11.82 28.12
C LEU A 175 -18.36 12.12 27.57
N ALA A 176 -18.51 13.17 26.75
CA ALA A 176 -19.76 13.50 26.09
C ALA A 176 -20.16 12.41 25.08
N LEU A 177 -19.21 11.90 24.32
CA LEU A 177 -19.45 10.85 23.33
C LEU A 177 -19.74 9.49 24.00
N GLU A 178 -19.02 9.15 25.06
CA GLU A 178 -19.28 7.95 25.88
C GLU A 178 -20.69 7.97 26.48
N ARG A 179 -21.14 9.12 27.00
CA ARG A 179 -22.50 9.28 27.51
C ARG A 179 -23.55 9.06 26.42
N ARG A 180 -23.31 9.60 25.19
CA ARG A 180 -24.22 9.37 24.06
C ARG A 180 -24.25 7.89 23.67
N LEU A 181 -23.10 7.22 23.66
CA LEU A 181 -23.02 5.78 23.39
C LEU A 181 -23.81 4.98 24.42
N LEU A 182 -23.62 5.24 25.71
CA LEU A 182 -24.38 4.59 26.79
C LEU A 182 -25.88 4.83 26.65
N GLN A 183 -26.33 6.06 26.38
CA GLN A 183 -27.74 6.37 26.17
C GLN A 183 -28.31 5.58 24.97
N THR A 184 -27.55 5.47 23.87
CA THR A 184 -27.98 4.71 22.70
C THR A 184 -28.09 3.22 23.02
N MET A 185 -27.14 2.68 23.78
CA MET A 185 -27.16 1.28 24.26
C MET A 185 -28.38 1.01 25.15
N ASP A 186 -28.69 1.91 26.08
CA ASP A 186 -29.89 1.80 26.94
C ASP A 186 -31.18 1.83 26.11
N MET A 187 -31.24 2.70 25.10
CA MET A 187 -32.38 2.73 24.17
C MET A 187 -32.52 1.41 23.40
N ILE A 188 -31.42 0.84 22.91
CA ILE A 188 -31.42 -0.47 22.22
C ILE A 188 -31.95 -1.54 23.15
N VAL A 189 -31.45 -1.63 24.40
CA VAL A 189 -31.88 -2.61 25.38
C VAL A 189 -33.38 -2.46 25.71
N SER A 190 -33.85 -1.23 25.90
CA SER A 190 -35.28 -0.96 26.19
C SER A 190 -36.18 -1.36 25.03
N LYS A 191 -35.78 -1.06 23.78
CA LYS A 191 -36.53 -1.43 22.57
C LYS A 191 -36.50 -2.94 22.32
N LYS A 192 -35.35 -3.60 22.48
CA LYS A 192 -35.24 -5.05 22.39
C LYS A 192 -36.10 -5.77 23.44
N LYS A 193 -36.19 -5.26 24.66
CA LYS A 193 -37.13 -5.78 25.68
C LYS A 193 -38.57 -5.66 25.22
N ARG A 194 -38.97 -4.51 24.66
CA ARG A 194 -40.33 -4.30 24.11
C ARG A 194 -40.59 -5.24 22.94
N PHE A 195 -39.66 -5.40 22.04
CA PHE A 195 -39.75 -6.32 20.90
C PHE A 195 -39.91 -7.78 21.37
N ALA A 196 -39.07 -8.22 22.32
CA ALA A 196 -39.15 -9.56 22.88
C ALA A 196 -40.51 -9.81 23.56
N PHE A 197 -41.02 -8.84 24.35
CA PHE A 197 -42.32 -8.92 24.98
C PHE A 197 -43.46 -8.96 23.98
N ALA A 198 -43.44 -8.12 22.92
CA ALA A 198 -44.45 -8.12 21.85
C ALA A 198 -44.40 -9.44 21.07
N ASN A 199 -43.22 -9.98 20.78
CA ASN A 199 -43.07 -11.27 20.09
C ASN A 199 -43.57 -12.45 20.95
N MET A 200 -43.30 -12.45 22.26
CA MET A 200 -43.90 -13.44 23.19
C MET A 200 -45.42 -13.37 23.22
N MET A 201 -46.02 -12.17 23.21
CA MET A 201 -47.46 -12.02 23.14
C MET A 201 -48.05 -12.54 21.82
N VAL A 202 -47.38 -12.29 20.70
CA VAL A 202 -47.81 -12.80 19.39
C VAL A 202 -47.72 -14.32 19.34
N THR A 203 -46.60 -14.89 19.79
CA THR A 203 -46.37 -16.35 19.81
C THR A 203 -47.27 -17.07 20.82
N GLY A 204 -47.46 -16.46 22.03
CA GLY A 204 -48.36 -16.98 23.04
C GLY A 204 -49.84 -16.96 22.61
N LYS A 205 -50.23 -15.99 21.77
CA LYS A 205 -51.59 -15.94 21.22
C LYS A 205 -51.80 -17.00 20.14
N LEU A 206 -50.79 -17.38 19.36
CA LEU A 206 -50.91 -18.49 18.41
C LEU A 206 -51.13 -19.84 19.08
N THR A 207 -50.59 -20.04 20.27
CA THR A 207 -50.82 -21.28 21.08
C THR A 207 -52.15 -21.29 21.82
N LEU A 208 -52.72 -20.11 22.10
CA LEU A 208 -54.01 -19.99 22.81
C LEU A 208 -55.22 -19.88 21.84
N CYS A 209 -55.02 -19.72 20.55
CA CYS A 209 -56.11 -19.65 19.55
C CYS A 209 -56.83 -20.98 19.27
N HIS A 210 -56.58 -22.03 20.08
CA HIS A 210 -57.30 -23.30 19.97
C HIS A 210 -58.60 -23.36 20.84
N TRP A 211 -58.98 -22.24 21.48
CA TRP A 211 -60.23 -22.12 22.23
C TRP A 211 -61.09 -20.96 21.73
N PRO A 212 -62.45 -21.11 21.69
CA PRO A 212 -63.34 -20.13 21.03
C PRO A 212 -63.39 -18.81 21.81
N CYS A 213 -63.04 -17.75 21.08
CA CYS A 213 -62.73 -16.40 21.58
C CYS A 213 -63.94 -15.57 21.96
N ARG A 214 -63.80 -14.78 23.02
CA ARG A 214 -64.67 -13.63 23.36
C ARG A 214 -64.25 -12.38 22.55
N PRO A 215 -65.20 -11.53 22.11
CA PRO A 215 -64.99 -10.35 21.24
C PRO A 215 -64.16 -9.23 21.89
N PHE A 216 -63.95 -9.27 23.22
CA PHE A 216 -63.17 -8.27 23.94
C PHE A 216 -61.64 -8.36 23.66
N PHE A 217 -61.18 -9.47 23.10
CA PHE A 217 -59.75 -9.70 22.84
C PHE A 217 -59.31 -9.12 21.47
N LEU A 218 -60.27 -8.86 20.55
CA LEU A 218 -59.94 -8.27 19.23
C LEU A 218 -59.55 -6.78 19.33
N TYR A 219 -60.11 -6.04 20.28
CA TYR A 219 -59.82 -4.62 20.48
C TYR A 219 -58.36 -4.36 20.93
N SER A 220 -57.79 -5.32 21.65
CA SER A 220 -56.39 -5.26 22.12
C SER A 220 -55.37 -5.63 21.03
N ILE A 221 -55.80 -6.20 19.89
CA ILE A 221 -54.94 -6.61 18.78
C ILE A 221 -54.64 -5.44 17.85
N CYS A 222 -55.59 -4.47 17.73
CA CYS A 222 -55.39 -3.29 16.86
C CYS A 222 -54.37 -2.27 17.36
N HIS A 223 -53.88 -2.40 18.60
CA HIS A 223 -52.85 -1.53 19.17
C HIS A 223 -51.50 -2.25 19.41
N LEU A 224 -51.26 -3.39 18.74
CA LEU A 224 -49.92 -3.97 18.78
C LEU A 224 -48.99 -3.10 17.92
N PRO A 225 -47.89 -2.58 18.49
CA PRO A 225 -46.91 -1.86 17.68
C PRO A 225 -46.40 -2.80 16.58
N ASP A 226 -46.22 -2.26 15.40
CA ASP A 226 -45.73 -3.02 14.24
C ASP A 226 -44.33 -3.57 14.58
N LEU A 227 -44.20 -4.90 14.73
CA LEU A 227 -42.95 -5.55 15.07
C LEU A 227 -41.87 -5.22 14.05
N SER A 228 -42.23 -5.01 12.79
CA SER A 228 -41.30 -4.66 11.72
C SER A 228 -40.71 -3.26 11.93
N GLN A 229 -41.52 -2.33 12.40
CA GLN A 229 -41.12 -0.97 12.71
C GLN A 229 -40.17 -0.93 13.89
N ILE A 230 -40.47 -1.68 14.97
CA ILE A 230 -39.58 -1.76 16.15
C ILE A 230 -38.22 -2.39 15.76
N GLN A 231 -38.24 -3.41 14.89
CA GLN A 231 -36.99 -4.03 14.43
C GLN A 231 -36.15 -3.04 13.60
N GLN A 232 -36.77 -2.31 12.67
CA GLN A 232 -36.04 -1.28 11.90
C GLN A 232 -35.44 -0.19 12.79
N GLU A 233 -36.16 0.24 13.85
CA GLU A 233 -35.67 1.21 14.80
C GLU A 233 -34.48 0.65 15.62
N VAL A 234 -34.52 -0.65 15.98
CA VAL A 234 -33.41 -1.31 16.67
C VAL A 234 -32.19 -1.39 15.75
N ASP A 235 -32.37 -1.80 14.50
CA ASP A 235 -31.28 -1.92 13.52
C ASP A 235 -30.63 -0.54 13.26
N ALA A 236 -31.43 0.53 13.16
CA ALA A 236 -30.92 1.90 13.01
C ALA A 236 -30.13 2.36 14.25
N LEU A 237 -30.60 2.03 15.46
CA LEU A 237 -29.90 2.37 16.70
C LEU A 237 -28.61 1.53 16.88
N GLU A 238 -28.60 0.28 16.44
CA GLU A 238 -27.40 -0.56 16.43
C GLU A 238 -26.32 0.03 15.52
N GLU A 239 -26.72 0.46 14.32
CA GLU A 239 -25.76 1.12 13.40
C GLU A 239 -25.24 2.44 13.96
N LEU A 240 -26.13 3.25 14.59
CA LEU A 240 -25.72 4.47 15.28
C LEU A 240 -24.74 4.16 16.44
N SER A 241 -25.03 3.13 17.24
CA SER A 241 -24.16 2.67 18.31
C SER A 241 -22.78 2.25 17.81
N ARG A 242 -22.75 1.54 16.66
CA ARG A 242 -21.50 1.13 16.01
C ARG A 242 -20.68 2.34 15.56
N GLN A 243 -21.31 3.36 14.97
CA GLN A 243 -20.65 4.59 14.55
C GLN A 243 -20.11 5.38 15.75
N LEU A 244 -20.90 5.55 16.80
CA LEU A 244 -20.48 6.21 18.04
C LEU A 244 -19.33 5.50 18.73
N PHE A 245 -19.33 4.16 18.73
CA PHE A 245 -18.23 3.36 19.27
C PHE A 245 -16.94 3.56 18.50
N LEU A 246 -17.00 3.56 17.16
CA LEU A 246 -15.83 3.81 16.31
C LEU A 246 -15.29 5.23 16.53
N GLU A 247 -16.16 6.21 16.64
CA GLU A 247 -15.77 7.61 16.89
C GLU A 247 -15.13 7.75 18.31
N THR A 248 -15.69 7.10 19.32
CA THR A 248 -15.13 7.09 20.68
C THR A 248 -13.75 6.44 20.69
N ALA A 249 -13.60 5.31 20.00
CA ALA A 249 -12.31 4.62 19.87
C ALA A 249 -11.25 5.47 19.16
N ASP A 250 -11.65 6.21 18.11
CA ASP A 250 -10.76 7.14 17.41
C ASP A 250 -10.32 8.31 18.29
N LEU A 251 -11.23 8.86 19.09
CA LEU A 251 -10.88 9.93 20.05
C LEU A 251 -9.93 9.45 21.14
N HIS A 252 -10.15 8.26 21.69
CA HIS A 252 -9.22 7.65 22.65
C HIS A 252 -7.84 7.40 22.03
N ALA A 253 -7.80 6.84 20.83
CA ALA A 253 -6.54 6.62 20.11
C ALA A 253 -5.83 7.95 19.79
N THR A 254 -6.58 9.00 19.46
CA THR A 254 -6.02 10.34 19.21
C THR A 254 -5.45 10.94 20.49
N LYS A 255 -6.14 10.81 21.62
CA LYS A 255 -5.63 11.27 22.93
C LYS A 255 -4.35 10.54 23.32
N GLU A 256 -4.33 9.21 23.22
CA GLU A 256 -3.14 8.40 23.50
C GLU A 256 -1.95 8.83 22.64
N ARG A 257 -2.19 9.11 21.35
CA ARG A 257 -1.15 9.64 20.43
C ARG A 257 -0.66 11.02 20.85
N ILE A 258 -1.54 11.91 21.32
CA ILE A 258 -1.17 13.23 21.83
C ILE A 258 -0.30 13.09 23.08
N GLU A 259 -0.64 12.18 23.98
CA GLU A 259 0.17 11.90 25.17
C GLU A 259 1.53 11.28 24.81
N TYR A 260 1.54 10.32 23.89
CA TYR A 260 2.78 9.75 23.35
C TYR A 260 3.65 10.81 22.67
N SER A 261 3.04 11.79 22.00
CA SER A 261 3.77 12.88 21.33
C SER A 261 4.55 13.77 22.29
N LYS A 262 4.18 13.83 23.56
CA LYS A 262 4.90 14.58 24.61
C LYS A 262 6.18 13.87 25.06
N THR A 263 6.32 12.56 24.84
CA THR A 263 7.53 11.80 25.13
C THR A 263 8.67 12.18 24.20
N PHE A 264 9.92 11.92 24.61
CA PHE A 264 11.09 12.21 23.77
C PHE A 264 11.04 11.47 22.41
N GLN A 265 10.63 10.20 22.43
CA GLN A 265 10.40 9.43 21.21
C GLN A 265 9.30 10.03 20.33
N GLY A 266 8.18 10.43 20.95
CA GLY A 266 7.09 11.07 20.24
C GLY A 266 7.50 12.39 19.58
N LYS A 267 8.29 13.23 20.27
CA LYS A 267 8.85 14.46 19.70
C LYS A 267 9.74 14.19 18.49
N TYR A 268 10.59 13.15 18.54
CA TYR A 268 11.42 12.75 17.41
C TYR A 268 10.58 12.30 16.22
N PHE A 269 9.57 11.47 16.43
CA PHE A 269 8.68 11.03 15.35
C PHE A 269 7.82 12.16 14.78
N ASN A 270 7.39 13.10 15.61
CA ASN A 270 6.67 14.29 15.14
C ASN A 270 7.57 15.18 14.27
N PHE A 271 8.79 15.46 14.72
CA PHE A 271 9.75 16.20 13.91
C PHE A 271 9.98 15.51 12.55
N LEU A 272 10.17 14.20 12.55
CA LEU A 272 10.32 13.42 11.34
C LEU A 272 9.06 13.52 10.44
N GLY A 273 7.86 13.46 11.03
CA GLY A 273 6.59 13.61 10.33
C GLY A 273 6.43 14.98 9.67
N TYR A 274 6.80 16.07 10.36
CA TYR A 274 6.81 17.43 9.79
C TYR A 274 7.82 17.55 8.65
N PHE A 275 9.03 17.03 8.85
CA PHE A 275 10.06 17.02 7.81
C PHE A 275 9.57 16.31 6.55
N PHE A 276 8.97 15.13 6.70
CA PHE A 276 8.39 14.41 5.56
C PHE A 276 7.20 15.13 4.92
N SER A 277 6.38 15.80 5.70
CA SER A 277 5.26 16.59 5.17
C SER A 277 5.75 17.74 4.29
N ILE A 278 6.76 18.49 4.75
CA ILE A 278 7.39 19.56 3.96
C ILE A 278 8.04 18.98 2.70
N TYR A 279 8.75 17.86 2.84
CA TYR A 279 9.36 17.16 1.70
C TYR A 279 8.31 16.71 0.67
N CYS A 280 7.15 16.19 1.09
CA CYS A 280 6.08 15.77 0.20
C CYS A 280 5.51 16.96 -0.60
N VAL A 281 5.25 18.09 0.06
CA VAL A 281 4.79 19.33 -0.60
C VAL A 281 5.85 19.81 -1.61
N TRP A 282 7.11 19.82 -1.20
CA TRP A 282 8.23 20.19 -2.08
C TRP A 282 8.30 19.26 -3.30
N LYS A 283 8.12 17.95 -3.12
CA LYS A 283 8.15 16.98 -4.21
C LYS A 283 7.02 17.19 -5.22
N ILE A 284 5.80 17.50 -4.75
CA ILE A 284 4.67 17.85 -5.63
C ILE A 284 5.00 19.11 -6.45
N PHE A 285 5.55 20.13 -5.80
CA PHE A 285 5.95 21.37 -6.46
C PHE A 285 7.04 21.13 -7.51
N MET A 286 8.06 20.34 -7.19
CA MET A 286 9.14 19.98 -8.13
C MET A 286 8.65 19.14 -9.31
N ALA A 287 7.77 18.16 -9.06
CA ALA A 287 7.16 17.37 -10.13
C ALA A 287 6.36 18.26 -11.09
N THR A 288 5.63 19.24 -10.57
CA THR A 288 4.90 20.21 -11.39
C THR A 288 5.87 21.05 -12.26
N ILE A 289 6.96 21.55 -11.68
CA ILE A 289 7.99 22.29 -12.43
C ILE A 289 8.64 21.42 -13.50
N ASN A 290 8.99 20.16 -13.18
CA ASN A 290 9.61 19.25 -14.14
C ASN A 290 8.71 18.99 -15.37
N ILE A 291 7.41 18.88 -15.15
CA ILE A 291 6.44 18.69 -16.24
C ILE A 291 6.28 19.95 -17.06
N VAL A 292 6.08 21.11 -16.41
CA VAL A 292 5.82 22.40 -17.10
C VAL A 292 7.03 22.86 -17.91
N PHE A 293 8.24 22.71 -17.37
CA PHE A 293 9.47 23.21 -17.99
C PHE A 293 10.27 22.15 -18.74
N ASP A 294 9.75 20.92 -18.87
CA ASP A 294 10.39 19.78 -19.53
C ASP A 294 11.87 19.57 -19.09
N ARG A 295 12.12 19.66 -17.79
CA ARG A 295 13.46 19.57 -17.19
C ARG A 295 13.89 18.14 -16.90
N VAL A 296 13.78 17.26 -17.88
CA VAL A 296 14.20 15.86 -17.71
C VAL A 296 15.73 15.76 -17.79
N GLY A 297 16.35 15.20 -16.76
CA GLY A 297 17.77 14.80 -16.79
C GLY A 297 18.81 15.87 -16.42
N LYS A 298 18.41 17.04 -15.93
CA LYS A 298 19.35 18.03 -15.37
C LYS A 298 19.51 17.80 -13.86
N THR A 299 20.75 18.00 -13.39
CA THR A 299 21.23 17.82 -12.00
C THR A 299 20.16 17.84 -10.91
N ASP A 300 20.24 16.89 -9.99
CA ASP A 300 19.35 16.77 -8.83
C ASP A 300 19.10 18.14 -8.16
N PRO A 301 17.82 18.55 -7.98
CA PRO A 301 17.49 19.81 -7.33
C PRO A 301 18.10 19.94 -5.93
N VAL A 302 18.31 18.82 -5.24
CA VAL A 302 18.94 18.76 -3.92
C VAL A 302 20.42 19.12 -4.02
N THR A 303 21.15 18.53 -4.97
CA THR A 303 22.56 18.86 -5.21
C THR A 303 22.73 20.33 -5.57
N ARG A 304 21.86 20.85 -6.41
CA ARG A 304 21.88 22.27 -6.80
C ARG A 304 21.49 23.22 -5.66
N GLY A 305 20.53 22.82 -4.83
CA GLY A 305 20.15 23.55 -3.62
C GLY A 305 21.29 23.63 -2.61
N ILE A 306 22.00 22.52 -2.40
CA ILE A 306 23.18 22.46 -1.52
C ILE A 306 24.31 23.32 -2.10
N GLU A 307 24.56 23.25 -3.41
CA GLU A 307 25.56 24.06 -4.11
C GLU A 307 25.30 25.56 -3.95
N ILE A 308 24.03 25.98 -4.12
CA ILE A 308 23.62 27.39 -3.93
C ILE A 308 23.79 27.80 -2.46
N THR A 309 23.39 26.93 -1.52
CA THR A 309 23.48 27.25 -0.07
C THR A 309 24.93 27.34 0.40
N VAL A 310 25.80 26.45 -0.03
CA VAL A 310 27.22 26.45 0.33
C VAL A 310 27.94 27.65 -0.29
N ASN A 311 27.63 27.99 -1.54
CA ASN A 311 28.17 29.20 -2.19
C ASN A 311 27.69 30.47 -1.48
N TYR A 312 26.43 30.52 -0.99
CA TYR A 312 25.91 31.64 -0.24
C TYR A 312 26.58 31.78 1.14
N LEU A 313 26.88 30.68 1.80
CA LEU A 313 27.56 30.66 3.11
C LEU A 313 29.07 30.92 3.02
N GLY A 314 29.66 30.99 1.82
CA GLY A 314 31.06 31.31 1.60
C GLY A 314 32.03 30.26 2.17
N ILE A 315 31.59 29.04 2.42
CA ILE A 315 32.37 27.96 2.96
C ILE A 315 33.13 27.33 1.80
N GLN A 316 34.50 27.37 1.88
CA GLN A 316 35.35 26.62 0.94
C GLN A 316 35.26 25.13 1.24
N PHE A 317 34.20 24.53 0.73
CA PHE A 317 33.96 23.11 0.84
C PHE A 317 34.10 22.50 -0.56
N ASP A 318 34.72 21.34 -0.65
CA ASP A 318 34.71 20.59 -1.91
C ASP A 318 33.31 20.07 -2.19
N VAL A 319 32.46 20.97 -2.71
CA VAL A 319 31.02 20.80 -2.89
C VAL A 319 30.73 19.55 -3.70
N LYS A 320 31.61 19.22 -4.65
CA LYS A 320 31.44 18.08 -5.53
C LYS A 320 31.58 16.75 -4.80
N PHE A 321 32.57 16.62 -3.92
CA PHE A 321 32.79 15.42 -3.13
C PHE A 321 31.67 15.20 -2.09
N TRP A 322 31.33 16.23 -1.34
CA TRP A 322 30.30 16.13 -0.29
C TRP A 322 28.88 16.04 -0.84
N SER A 323 28.58 16.70 -1.96
CA SER A 323 27.27 16.61 -2.58
C SER A 323 26.97 15.19 -3.07
N GLN A 324 27.99 14.46 -3.54
CA GLN A 324 27.84 13.05 -3.90
C GLN A 324 27.48 12.18 -2.67
N HIS A 325 28.19 12.35 -1.56
CA HIS A 325 27.94 11.59 -0.33
C HIS A 325 26.57 11.94 0.30
N ILE A 326 26.19 13.22 0.30
CA ILE A 326 24.89 13.68 0.83
C ILE A 326 23.76 13.17 -0.05
N SER A 327 23.85 13.30 -1.38
CA SER A 327 22.87 12.71 -2.32
C SER A 327 22.72 11.22 -2.11
N PHE A 328 23.83 10.53 -1.86
CA PHE A 328 23.87 9.11 -1.62
C PHE A 328 23.14 8.72 -0.32
N ILE A 329 23.44 9.41 0.79
CA ILE A 329 22.75 9.21 2.06
C ILE A 329 21.26 9.50 1.93
N LEU A 330 20.89 10.59 1.23
CA LEU A 330 19.50 10.94 0.96
C LEU A 330 18.78 9.86 0.14
N VAL A 331 19.41 9.35 -0.93
CA VAL A 331 18.85 8.25 -1.72
C VAL A 331 18.67 7.01 -0.84
N GLY A 332 19.63 6.66 0.00
CA GLY A 332 19.53 5.55 0.95
C GLY A 332 18.36 5.72 1.92
N ILE A 333 18.18 6.91 2.49
CA ILE A 333 17.06 7.23 3.38
C ILE A 333 15.73 7.14 2.64
N ILE A 334 15.65 7.67 1.43
CA ILE A 334 14.43 7.60 0.58
C ILE A 334 14.07 6.16 0.27
N ILE A 335 15.04 5.31 -0.05
CA ILE A 335 14.83 3.88 -0.28
C ILE A 335 14.25 3.22 0.95
N VAL A 336 14.89 3.35 2.11
CA VAL A 336 14.46 2.71 3.36
C VAL A 336 13.07 3.18 3.77
N THR A 337 12.79 4.47 3.68
CA THR A 337 11.49 5.03 4.02
C THR A 337 10.40 4.63 3.03
N SER A 338 10.71 4.56 1.73
CA SER A 338 9.78 4.08 0.70
C SER A 338 9.42 2.61 0.89
N ILE A 339 10.40 1.76 1.18
CA ILE A 339 10.18 0.33 1.48
C ILE A 339 9.29 0.18 2.71
N ARG A 340 9.61 0.88 3.80
CA ARG A 340 8.81 0.85 5.01
C ARG A 340 7.39 1.34 4.76
N GLY A 341 7.22 2.46 4.06
CA GLY A 341 5.93 3.03 3.70
C GLY A 341 5.11 2.06 2.85
N LEU A 342 5.74 1.44 1.83
CA LEU A 342 5.11 0.42 1.01
C LEU A 342 4.63 -0.76 1.84
N LEU A 343 5.50 -1.35 2.66
CA LEU A 343 5.15 -2.52 3.48
C LEU A 343 4.01 -2.22 4.46
N ILE A 344 4.00 -1.05 5.09
CA ILE A 344 2.92 -0.63 5.99
C ILE A 344 1.60 -0.45 5.22
N THR A 345 1.64 0.21 4.07
CA THR A 345 0.45 0.43 3.23
C THR A 345 -0.10 -0.87 2.70
N LEU A 346 0.76 -1.77 2.22
CA LEU A 346 0.38 -3.09 1.75
C LEU A 346 -0.20 -3.95 2.88
N THR A 347 0.36 -3.88 4.08
CA THR A 347 -0.16 -4.60 5.24
C THR A 347 -1.55 -4.09 5.62
N LYS A 348 -1.78 -2.78 5.65
CA LYS A 348 -3.11 -2.20 5.89
C LYS A 348 -4.12 -2.62 4.84
N PHE A 349 -3.74 -2.58 3.57
CA PHE A 349 -4.56 -3.01 2.44
C PHE A 349 -4.90 -4.50 2.54
N PHE A 350 -3.93 -5.33 2.93
CA PHE A 350 -4.12 -6.74 3.18
C PHE A 350 -5.21 -6.98 4.24
N TYR A 351 -5.10 -6.33 5.40
CA TYR A 351 -6.09 -6.48 6.46
C TYR A 351 -7.49 -5.98 6.08
N ALA A 352 -7.57 -4.93 5.27
CA ALA A 352 -8.85 -4.38 4.82
C ALA A 352 -9.61 -5.30 3.85
N ILE A 353 -8.89 -6.06 3.00
CA ILE A 353 -9.51 -6.88 1.94
C ILE A 353 -9.48 -8.38 2.29
N SER A 354 -8.60 -8.79 3.20
CA SER A 354 -8.40 -10.20 3.50
C SER A 354 -9.64 -10.84 4.13
N SER A 355 -10.16 -11.83 3.44
CA SER A 355 -11.08 -12.81 3.99
C SER A 355 -10.41 -14.18 4.02
N SER A 356 -10.84 -15.07 4.90
CA SER A 356 -10.19 -16.37 5.13
C SER A 356 -9.98 -17.23 3.86
N LYS A 357 -10.77 -16.99 2.80
CA LYS A 357 -10.67 -17.71 1.52
C LYS A 357 -9.77 -17.05 0.48
N SER A 358 -9.59 -15.73 0.51
CA SER A 358 -8.82 -14.96 -0.49
C SER A 358 -7.42 -14.59 -0.05
N SER A 359 -7.04 -14.90 1.18
CA SER A 359 -5.78 -14.52 1.82
C SER A 359 -4.54 -14.88 0.99
N ASN A 360 -4.47 -16.09 0.46
CA ASN A 360 -3.32 -16.55 -0.34
C ASN A 360 -3.15 -15.79 -1.66
N VAL A 361 -4.27 -15.45 -2.34
CA VAL A 361 -4.23 -14.66 -3.58
C VAL A 361 -3.75 -13.24 -3.30
N ILE A 362 -4.21 -12.65 -2.21
CA ILE A 362 -3.83 -11.29 -1.82
C ILE A 362 -2.34 -11.22 -1.48
N VAL A 363 -1.79 -12.22 -0.79
CA VAL A 363 -0.34 -12.29 -0.50
C VAL A 363 0.49 -12.43 -1.77
N LEU A 364 0.04 -13.21 -2.75
CA LEU A 364 0.72 -13.28 -4.05
C LEU A 364 0.64 -11.96 -4.82
N LEU A 365 -0.50 -11.26 -4.77
CA LEU A 365 -0.62 -9.91 -5.33
C LEU A 365 0.32 -8.93 -4.62
N LEU A 366 0.45 -9.04 -3.30
CA LEU A 366 1.42 -8.25 -2.52
C LEU A 366 2.85 -8.52 -2.98
N ALA A 367 3.23 -9.80 -3.16
CA ALA A 367 4.55 -10.17 -3.66
C ALA A 367 4.79 -9.60 -5.06
N GLN A 368 3.77 -9.64 -5.93
CA GLN A 368 3.83 -9.08 -7.28
C GLN A 368 4.07 -7.56 -7.26
N ILE A 369 3.24 -6.83 -6.52
CA ILE A 369 3.35 -5.36 -6.39
C ILE A 369 4.70 -4.98 -5.79
N MET A 370 5.11 -5.66 -4.72
CA MET A 370 6.39 -5.42 -4.06
C MET A 370 7.56 -5.63 -5.00
N GLY A 371 7.62 -6.76 -5.69
CA GLY A 371 8.71 -7.07 -6.62
C GLY A 371 8.79 -6.07 -7.79
N MET A 372 7.65 -5.71 -8.39
CA MET A 372 7.60 -4.71 -9.46
C MET A 372 8.02 -3.33 -8.95
N TYR A 373 7.60 -2.95 -7.75
CA TYR A 373 8.01 -1.70 -7.10
C TYR A 373 9.52 -1.63 -6.92
N PHE A 374 10.15 -2.71 -6.44
CA PHE A 374 11.60 -2.75 -6.22
C PHE A 374 12.39 -2.67 -7.53
N VAL A 375 11.99 -3.41 -8.56
CA VAL A 375 12.62 -3.34 -9.89
C VAL A 375 12.56 -1.91 -10.43
N SER A 376 11.39 -1.28 -10.31
CA SER A 376 11.19 0.10 -10.78
C SER A 376 11.94 1.13 -9.95
N SER A 377 12.10 0.91 -8.66
CA SER A 377 12.91 1.76 -7.78
C SER A 377 14.37 1.77 -8.27
N VAL A 378 14.92 0.62 -8.64
CA VAL A 378 16.29 0.54 -9.19
C VAL A 378 16.42 1.34 -10.49
N LEU A 379 15.41 1.26 -11.38
CA LEU A 379 15.41 2.04 -12.61
C LEU A 379 15.42 3.56 -12.35
N LEU A 380 14.67 4.03 -11.37
CA LEU A 380 14.61 5.45 -11.02
C LEU A 380 15.86 5.91 -10.26
N ILE A 381 16.36 5.11 -9.32
CA ILE A 381 17.54 5.43 -8.52
C ILE A 381 18.77 5.56 -9.39
N ARG A 382 18.92 4.74 -10.44
CA ARG A 382 20.02 4.85 -11.39
C ARG A 382 20.17 6.26 -11.95
N MET A 383 19.08 6.99 -12.16
CA MET A 383 19.12 8.37 -12.65
C MET A 383 19.72 9.35 -11.64
N SER A 384 19.56 9.08 -10.35
CA SER A 384 20.09 9.90 -9.26
C SER A 384 21.54 9.54 -8.89
N MET A 385 22.07 8.43 -9.43
CA MET A 385 23.45 7.98 -9.14
C MET A 385 24.48 8.73 -10.00
N PRO A 386 25.68 9.05 -9.44
CA PRO A 386 26.81 9.56 -10.21
C PRO A 386 27.23 8.61 -11.33
N LEU A 387 27.82 9.18 -12.39
CA LEU A 387 28.24 8.43 -13.60
C LEU A 387 29.15 7.25 -13.28
N GLU A 388 30.03 7.41 -12.28
CA GLU A 388 31.03 6.41 -11.89
C GLU A 388 30.40 5.10 -11.38
N TYR A 389 29.28 5.19 -10.66
CA TYR A 389 28.62 4.04 -10.01
C TYR A 389 27.49 3.43 -10.83
N ARG A 390 27.09 4.05 -11.92
CA ARG A 390 25.97 3.54 -12.74
C ARG A 390 26.38 2.72 -13.96
N THR A 391 27.68 2.58 -14.22
CA THR A 391 28.21 1.89 -15.43
C THR A 391 27.74 0.45 -15.51
N ILE A 392 27.95 -0.35 -14.45
CA ILE A 392 27.57 -1.77 -14.42
C ILE A 392 26.05 -1.91 -14.49
N ILE A 393 25.31 -1.09 -13.72
CA ILE A 393 23.84 -1.10 -13.75
C ILE A 393 23.31 -0.80 -15.15
N THR A 394 23.94 0.16 -15.85
CA THR A 394 23.57 0.51 -17.22
C THR A 394 23.86 -0.61 -18.20
N GLU A 395 24.99 -1.26 -18.05
CA GLU A 395 25.41 -2.37 -18.91
C GLU A 395 24.47 -3.58 -18.72
N VAL A 396 24.04 -3.87 -17.50
CA VAL A 396 23.13 -4.98 -17.19
C VAL A 396 21.70 -4.68 -17.63
N LEU A 397 21.23 -3.43 -17.46
CA LEU A 397 19.86 -3.03 -17.85
C LEU A 397 19.71 -2.77 -19.34
N GLY A 398 20.84 -2.63 -20.09
CA GLY A 398 20.85 -2.34 -21.52
C GLY A 398 20.47 -0.90 -21.88
N GLU A 399 20.16 -0.66 -23.16
CA GLU A 399 19.83 0.65 -23.71
C GLU A 399 18.37 1.06 -23.45
N LEU A 400 17.95 1.09 -22.18
CA LEU A 400 16.61 1.55 -21.83
C LEU A 400 16.51 3.08 -21.91
N GLN A 401 15.35 3.58 -22.31
CA GLN A 401 15.05 5.02 -22.30
C GLN A 401 14.70 5.49 -20.87
N PHE A 402 15.71 5.63 -20.02
CA PHE A 402 15.53 5.99 -18.60
C PHE A 402 14.82 7.34 -18.40
N ASN A 403 15.05 8.31 -19.29
CA ASN A 403 14.37 9.61 -19.25
C ASN A 403 12.85 9.47 -19.38
N PHE A 404 12.38 8.49 -20.15
CA PHE A 404 10.96 8.19 -20.28
C PHE A 404 10.35 7.75 -18.94
N TYR A 405 11.01 6.85 -18.19
CA TYR A 405 10.49 6.37 -16.90
C TYR A 405 10.39 7.47 -15.86
N HIS A 406 11.35 8.40 -15.85
CA HIS A 406 11.32 9.53 -14.92
C HIS A 406 10.16 10.48 -15.26
N ARG A 407 9.99 10.84 -16.52
CA ARG A 407 8.89 11.68 -16.99
C ARG A 407 7.53 11.02 -16.75
N TRP A 408 7.43 9.74 -17.02
CA TRP A 408 6.24 8.94 -16.76
C TRP A 408 5.89 8.92 -15.27
N PHE A 409 6.89 8.75 -14.40
CA PHE A 409 6.73 8.83 -12.96
C PHE A 409 6.17 10.18 -12.54
N ASP A 410 6.76 11.29 -12.96
CA ASP A 410 6.32 12.64 -12.56
C ASP A 410 4.88 12.92 -12.98
N VAL A 411 4.48 12.52 -14.18
CA VAL A 411 3.10 12.70 -14.69
C VAL A 411 2.10 11.91 -13.84
N ILE A 412 2.34 10.62 -13.64
CA ILE A 412 1.42 9.76 -12.87
C ILE A 412 1.39 10.18 -11.39
N PHE A 413 2.53 10.55 -10.83
CA PHE A 413 2.64 11.07 -9.47
C PHE A 413 1.76 12.32 -9.27
N LEU A 414 1.85 13.29 -10.20
CA LEU A 414 1.04 14.51 -10.14
C LEU A 414 -0.45 14.22 -10.29
N VAL A 415 -0.84 13.38 -11.24
CA VAL A 415 -2.25 12.97 -11.44
C VAL A 415 -2.78 12.28 -10.17
N SER A 416 -1.99 11.37 -9.58
CA SER A 416 -2.37 10.69 -8.34
C SER A 416 -2.50 11.66 -7.16
N ALA A 417 -1.59 12.62 -7.01
CA ALA A 417 -1.65 13.63 -5.96
C ALA A 417 -2.89 14.52 -6.11
N LEU A 418 -3.18 15.01 -7.31
CA LEU A 418 -4.37 15.83 -7.60
C LEU A 418 -5.67 15.04 -7.35
N SER A 419 -5.71 13.78 -7.79
CA SER A 419 -6.86 12.89 -7.53
C SER A 419 -7.07 12.66 -6.02
N SER A 420 -6.00 12.51 -5.26
CA SER A 420 -6.06 12.37 -3.79
C SER A 420 -6.57 13.63 -3.10
N ILE A 421 -6.12 14.81 -3.53
CA ILE A 421 -6.62 16.10 -3.02
C ILE A 421 -8.12 16.23 -3.30
N LEU A 422 -8.54 15.93 -4.54
CA LEU A 422 -9.95 15.96 -4.92
C LEU A 422 -10.79 15.00 -4.08
N PHE A 423 -10.31 13.79 -3.89
CA PHE A 423 -11.00 12.79 -3.07
C PHE A 423 -11.16 13.24 -1.61
N LEU A 424 -10.09 13.77 -1.00
CA LEU A 424 -10.15 14.31 0.36
C LEU A 424 -11.11 15.49 0.47
N TYR A 425 -11.12 16.37 -0.54
CA TYR A 425 -12.04 17.50 -0.58
C TYR A 425 -13.52 17.05 -0.66
N LEU A 426 -13.82 16.03 -1.49
CA LEU A 426 -15.15 15.47 -1.63
C LEU A 426 -15.60 14.71 -0.37
N ALA A 427 -14.67 14.00 0.28
CA ALA A 427 -14.96 13.25 1.50
C ALA A 427 -15.21 14.15 2.73
N HIS A 428 -14.77 15.41 2.67
CA HIS A 428 -14.93 16.37 3.76
C HIS A 428 -16.17 17.28 3.59
N LYS A 429 -16.84 17.18 2.43
CA LYS A 429 -18.07 17.91 2.11
C LYS A 429 -19.29 17.04 2.38
#